data_2a0c0783d11f8008118504b268984b55
#
_entry.id   2a0c0783d11f8008118504b268984b55
#
_cell.length_a   1.000
_cell.length_b   1.000
_cell.length_c   1.000
_cell.angle_alpha   90.00
_cell.angle_beta   90.00
_cell.angle_gamma   90.00
#
_symmetry.space_group_name_H-M   'P 1'
#
loop_
_entity.id
_entity.type
_entity.pdbx_description
1 polymer ?
#
loop_
_entity_poly.entity_id
_entity_poly.type
_entity_poly.pdbx_seq_one_letter_code
_entity_poly.pdbx_strand_id
1 'polypeptide(L)'
;VVRRVLTDSFIVVRDEAGTVRVMFNMCLHRGMQVCRAELGNASHFRCPYHAWTYRNDGRLAGLPFHEDAYGGEDGFARKDQRLLPAPAMDTYRGLIFISLDPAAPKLPDYLGYFAFFL
;
A
#
# COMPACT_ATOMS: atom_id res chain seq x y z
N VAL A 1 -0.17 6.34 -7.95
CA VAL A 1 1.20 6.62 -8.37
C VAL A 1 2.12 5.55 -7.80
N VAL A 2 3.05 5.05 -8.60
CA VAL A 2 4.09 4.11 -8.14
C VAL A 2 5.41 4.85 -8.03
N ARG A 3 6.09 4.71 -6.91
CA ARG A 3 7.41 5.32 -6.67
C ARG A 3 8.35 4.31 -6.03
N ARG A 4 9.63 4.44 -6.34
CA ARG A 4 10.68 3.62 -5.73
C ARG A 4 11.40 4.40 -4.65
N VAL A 5 11.65 3.72 -3.53
CA VAL A 5 12.51 4.22 -2.45
C VAL A 5 13.57 3.15 -2.22
N LEU A 6 14.80 3.46 -2.55
CA LEU A 6 15.89 2.48 -2.60
C LEU A 6 15.52 1.33 -3.55
N THR A 7 15.43 0.11 -3.06
CA THR A 7 15.08 -1.08 -3.85
C THR A 7 13.60 -1.42 -3.82
N ASP A 8 12.82 -0.75 -2.97
CA ASP A 8 11.39 -1.05 -2.77
C ASP A 8 10.50 -0.18 -3.65
N SER A 9 9.46 -0.80 -4.20
CA SER A 9 8.40 -0.11 -4.95
C SER A 9 7.20 0.11 -4.03
N PHE A 10 6.64 1.33 -4.08
CA PHE A 10 5.47 1.71 -3.28
C PHE A 10 4.34 2.19 -4.17
N ILE A 11 3.12 1.87 -3.78
CA ILE A 11 1.90 2.46 -4.33
C ILE A 11 1.52 3.62 -3.42
N VAL A 12 1.41 4.82 -3.99
CA VAL A 12 0.91 6.01 -3.32
C VAL A 12 -0.46 6.30 -3.91
N VAL A 13 -1.49 6.23 -3.10
CA VAL A 13 -2.87 6.33 -3.57
C VAL A 13 -3.72 7.12 -2.57
N ARG A 14 -4.71 7.84 -3.11
CA ARG A 14 -5.81 8.37 -2.30
C ARG A 14 -6.97 7.39 -2.46
N ASP A 15 -7.40 6.79 -1.37
CA ASP A 15 -8.47 5.81 -1.39
C ASP A 15 -9.86 6.46 -1.57
N GLU A 16 -10.90 5.65 -1.63
CA GLU A 16 -12.26 6.14 -1.85
C GLU A 16 -12.77 7.01 -0.69
N ALA A 17 -12.23 6.82 0.51
CA ALA A 17 -12.54 7.65 1.67
C ALA A 17 -11.75 8.98 1.68
N GLY A 18 -10.88 9.21 0.70
CA GLY A 18 -10.05 10.40 0.60
C GLY A 18 -8.74 10.33 1.39
N THR A 19 -8.43 9.21 2.00
CA THR A 19 -7.21 8.99 2.77
C THR A 19 -6.03 8.69 1.85
N VAL A 20 -4.92 9.39 2.06
CA VAL A 20 -3.66 9.06 1.38
C VAL A 20 -3.04 7.83 2.03
N ARG A 21 -2.69 6.84 1.21
CA ARG A 21 -2.05 5.62 1.66
C ARG A 21 -0.78 5.37 0.88
N VAL A 22 0.23 4.86 1.57
CA VAL A 22 1.48 4.41 0.95
C VAL A 22 1.68 2.96 1.37
N MET A 23 1.75 2.08 0.39
CA MET A 23 1.81 0.63 0.62
C MET A 23 2.92 0.03 -0.23
N PHE A 24 3.55 -1.04 0.26
CA PHE A 24 4.47 -1.80 -0.56
C PHE A 24 3.75 -2.35 -1.79
N ASN A 25 4.31 -2.14 -2.95
CA ASN A 25 3.80 -2.66 -4.22
C ASN A 25 4.23 -4.12 -4.39
N MET A 26 3.70 -4.98 -3.53
CA MET A 26 4.12 -6.37 -3.45
C MET A 26 2.92 -7.24 -3.07
N CYS A 27 2.56 -8.16 -3.97
CA CYS A 27 1.48 -9.11 -3.72
C CYS A 27 1.86 -10.04 -2.55
N LEU A 28 0.92 -10.22 -1.62
CA LEU A 28 1.12 -11.09 -0.45
C LEU A 28 1.35 -12.55 -0.84
N HIS A 29 0.87 -12.96 -2.02
CA HIS A 29 0.98 -14.34 -2.46
C HIS A 29 2.44 -14.72 -2.77
N ARG A 30 3.10 -13.98 -3.69
CA ARG A 30 4.46 -14.31 -4.15
C ARG A 30 5.34 -13.10 -4.44
N GLY A 31 5.02 -11.94 -3.91
CA GLY A 31 5.87 -10.75 -4.00
C GLY A 31 5.90 -10.03 -5.35
N MET A 32 5.04 -10.42 -6.30
CA MET A 32 4.94 -9.76 -7.60
C MET A 32 4.42 -8.34 -7.44
N GLN A 33 4.92 -7.41 -8.24
CA GLN A 33 4.36 -6.06 -8.30
C GLN A 33 2.88 -6.09 -8.71
N VAL A 34 2.05 -5.51 -7.87
CA VAL A 34 0.59 -5.48 -8.07
C VAL A 34 0.19 -4.39 -9.07
N CYS A 35 0.80 -3.22 -8.95
CA CYS A 35 0.58 -2.09 -9.84
C CYS A 35 1.83 -1.81 -10.66
N ARG A 36 1.72 -1.89 -11.99
CA ARG A 36 2.83 -1.66 -12.92
C ARG A 36 2.81 -0.27 -13.56
N ALA A 37 1.65 0.37 -13.58
CA ALA A 37 1.51 1.72 -14.12
C ALA A 37 2.08 2.74 -13.14
N GLU A 38 2.88 3.67 -13.63
CA GLU A 38 3.45 4.73 -12.78
C GLU A 38 2.40 5.72 -12.29
N LEU A 39 1.42 6.01 -13.14
CA LEU A 39 0.36 6.98 -12.86
C LEU A 39 -0.98 6.40 -13.30
N GLY A 40 -2.04 6.83 -12.67
CA GLY A 40 -3.39 6.45 -13.07
C GLY A 40 -4.39 6.61 -11.95
N ASN A 41 -5.60 6.14 -12.21
CA ASN A 41 -6.68 6.05 -11.24
C ASN A 41 -7.15 4.60 -11.19
N ALA A 42 -7.23 4.06 -9.99
CA ALA A 42 -7.68 2.68 -9.80
C ALA A 42 -8.41 2.54 -8.47
N SER A 43 -9.54 1.85 -8.49
CA SER A 43 -10.24 1.42 -7.28
C SER A 43 -9.67 0.12 -6.73
N HIS A 44 -9.08 -0.69 -7.60
CA HIS A 44 -8.52 -2.00 -7.29
C HIS A 44 -7.19 -2.20 -8.01
N PHE A 45 -6.31 -2.99 -7.39
CA PHE A 45 -5.05 -3.45 -7.98
C PHE A 45 -5.10 -4.96 -8.11
N ARG A 46 -4.90 -5.48 -9.30
CA ARG A 46 -4.92 -6.91 -9.58
C ARG A 46 -3.52 -7.41 -9.88
N CYS A 47 -3.07 -8.39 -9.11
CA CYS A 47 -1.77 -9.02 -9.37
C CYS A 47 -1.78 -9.73 -10.72
N PRO A 48 -0.86 -9.40 -11.63
CA PRO A 48 -0.85 -9.99 -12.97
C PRO A 48 -0.50 -11.49 -12.99
N TYR A 49 0.05 -12.00 -11.87
CA TYR A 49 0.52 -13.39 -11.83
C TYR A 49 -0.62 -14.37 -11.52
N HIS A 50 -1.34 -14.19 -10.38
CA HIS A 50 -2.42 -15.10 -9.97
C HIS A 50 -3.75 -14.38 -9.71
N ALA A 51 -3.87 -13.14 -10.15
CA ALA A 51 -5.11 -12.35 -10.08
C ALA A 51 -5.63 -12.06 -8.66
N TRP A 52 -4.79 -12.12 -7.65
CA TRP A 52 -5.14 -11.59 -6.33
C TRP A 52 -5.45 -10.11 -6.48
N THR A 53 -6.61 -9.69 -5.99
CA THR A 53 -7.10 -8.34 -6.22
C THR A 53 -7.24 -7.60 -4.90
N TYR A 54 -6.66 -6.41 -4.84
CA TYR A 54 -6.65 -5.55 -3.65
C TYR A 54 -7.44 -4.28 -3.94
N ARG A 55 -8.15 -3.79 -2.94
CA ARG A 55 -8.75 -2.45 -2.99
C ARG A 55 -7.65 -1.39 -2.87
N ASN A 56 -7.97 -0.16 -3.25
CA ASN A 56 -7.00 0.93 -3.13
C ASN A 56 -6.69 1.35 -1.69
N ASP A 57 -7.40 0.83 -0.69
CA ASP A 57 -7.05 0.92 0.72
C ASP A 57 -6.13 -0.22 1.20
N GLY A 58 -5.77 -1.12 0.31
CA GLY A 58 -4.87 -2.23 0.54
C GLY A 58 -5.53 -3.56 0.89
N ARG A 59 -6.81 -3.58 1.24
CA ARG A 59 -7.49 -4.82 1.64
C ARG A 59 -7.61 -5.80 0.48
N LEU A 60 -7.37 -7.09 0.76
CA LEU A 60 -7.57 -8.15 -0.21
C LEU A 60 -9.07 -8.32 -0.49
N ALA A 61 -9.48 -8.04 -1.72
CA ALA A 61 -10.89 -8.08 -2.14
C ALA A 61 -11.23 -9.33 -2.93
N GLY A 62 -10.31 -9.86 -3.71
CA GLY A 62 -10.54 -11.02 -4.57
C GLY A 62 -9.39 -12.00 -4.54
N LEU A 63 -9.73 -13.28 -4.43
CA LEU A 63 -8.80 -14.38 -4.36
C LEU A 63 -9.37 -15.55 -5.16
N PRO A 64 -8.80 -15.86 -6.35
CA PRO A 64 -9.28 -16.98 -7.16
C PRO A 64 -9.24 -18.29 -6.36
N PHE A 65 -10.27 -19.12 -6.51
CA PHE A 65 -10.40 -20.41 -5.84
C PHE A 65 -10.38 -20.32 -4.31
N HIS A 66 -10.87 -19.19 -3.74
CA HIS A 66 -10.86 -18.95 -2.30
C HIS A 66 -11.54 -20.10 -1.52
N GLU A 67 -12.70 -20.56 -1.98
CA GLU A 67 -13.41 -21.68 -1.35
C GLU A 67 -12.68 -23.02 -1.57
N ASP A 68 -12.30 -23.31 -2.81
CA ASP A 68 -11.79 -24.63 -3.20
C ASP A 68 -10.35 -24.87 -2.74
N ALA A 69 -9.48 -23.88 -2.89
CA ALA A 69 -8.05 -24.03 -2.62
C ALA A 69 -7.63 -23.55 -1.22
N TYR A 70 -8.37 -22.60 -0.64
CA TYR A 70 -8.00 -21.93 0.61
C TYR A 70 -8.99 -22.15 1.75
N GLY A 71 -10.09 -22.88 1.52
CA GLY A 71 -11.09 -23.17 2.54
C GLY A 71 -12.02 -22.02 2.89
N GLY A 72 -12.16 -21.03 2.01
CA GLY A 72 -12.99 -19.86 2.24
C GLY A 72 -12.48 -18.98 3.38
N GLU A 73 -13.37 -18.17 3.98
CA GLU A 73 -13.00 -17.27 5.09
C GLU A 73 -12.61 -18.03 6.36
N ASP A 74 -13.11 -19.24 6.56
CA ASP A 74 -12.76 -20.08 7.71
C ASP A 74 -11.34 -20.65 7.60
N GLY A 75 -10.88 -20.94 6.38
CA GLY A 75 -9.54 -21.45 6.11
C GLY A 75 -8.52 -20.34 5.96
N PHE A 76 -8.81 -19.37 5.09
CA PHE A 76 -7.96 -18.20 4.82
C PHE A 76 -8.83 -16.94 4.85
N ALA A 77 -8.77 -16.21 5.95
CA ALA A 77 -9.60 -15.04 6.17
C ALA A 77 -9.11 -13.87 5.30
N ARG A 78 -9.73 -13.70 4.14
CA ARG A 78 -9.43 -12.64 3.17
C ARG A 78 -9.55 -11.25 3.79
N LYS A 79 -10.53 -11.05 4.65
CA LYS A 79 -10.79 -9.78 5.35
C LYS A 79 -9.63 -9.31 6.23
N ASP A 80 -8.79 -10.25 6.70
CA ASP A 80 -7.65 -9.95 7.57
C ASP A 80 -6.36 -9.68 6.79
N GLN A 81 -6.41 -9.78 5.46
CA GLN A 81 -5.25 -9.60 4.60
C GLN A 81 -5.26 -8.24 3.92
N ARG A 82 -4.09 -7.63 3.83
CA ARG A 82 -3.90 -6.38 3.11
C ARG A 82 -2.46 -6.20 2.65
N LEU A 83 -2.28 -5.38 1.61
CA LEU A 83 -0.95 -4.93 1.23
C LEU A 83 -0.30 -4.26 2.43
N LEU A 84 0.99 -4.55 2.64
CA LEU A 84 1.72 -3.99 3.77
C LEU A 84 1.86 -2.47 3.62
N PRO A 85 1.46 -1.68 4.62
CA PRO A 85 1.68 -0.23 4.57
C PRO A 85 3.15 0.10 4.78
N ALA A 86 3.57 1.29 4.33
CA ALA A 86 4.87 1.83 4.69
C ALA A 86 4.98 1.87 6.23
N PRO A 87 6.15 1.54 6.81
CA PRO A 87 6.32 1.47 8.27
C PRO A 87 5.98 2.77 8.98
N ALA A 88 6.28 3.92 8.39
CA ALA A 88 5.87 5.22 8.88
C ALA A 88 5.51 6.11 7.70
N MET A 89 4.42 6.85 7.82
CA MET A 89 3.95 7.77 6.79
C MET A 89 3.23 8.95 7.43
N ASP A 90 3.48 10.13 6.91
CA ASP A 90 2.74 11.33 7.28
C ASP A 90 2.72 12.31 6.12
N THR A 91 1.86 13.31 6.20
CA THR A 91 1.75 14.34 5.18
C THR A 91 1.94 15.72 5.82
N TYR A 92 2.54 16.63 5.05
CA TYR A 92 2.69 18.00 5.46
C TYR A 92 2.58 18.91 4.24
N ARG A 93 1.59 19.79 4.24
CA ARG A 93 1.33 20.76 3.15
C ARG A 93 1.32 20.14 1.75
N GLY A 94 0.65 19.00 1.62
CA GLY A 94 0.53 18.27 0.36
C GLY A 94 1.74 17.41 -0.01
N LEU A 95 2.81 17.47 0.76
CA LEU A 95 3.95 16.57 0.60
C LEU A 95 3.72 15.29 1.40
N ILE A 96 4.12 14.17 0.84
CA ILE A 96 3.98 12.86 1.47
C ILE A 96 5.37 12.37 1.86
N PHE A 97 5.52 12.03 3.14
CA PHE A 97 6.77 11.54 3.71
C PHE A 97 6.59 10.10 4.16
N ILE A 98 7.56 9.25 3.87
CA ILE A 98 7.61 7.89 4.39
C ILE A 98 8.97 7.61 5.01
N SER A 99 8.99 6.64 5.93
CA SER A 99 10.21 6.04 6.44
C SER A 99 10.07 4.54 6.46
N LEU A 100 11.15 3.84 6.18
CA LEU A 100 11.22 2.38 6.31
C LEU A 100 11.45 1.95 7.76
N ASP A 101 11.75 2.89 8.64
CA ASP A 101 11.94 2.65 10.06
C ASP A 101 10.64 2.93 10.82
N PRO A 102 10.00 1.90 11.43
CA PRO A 102 8.78 2.10 12.21
C PRO A 102 9.01 2.94 13.47
N ALA A 103 10.26 3.07 13.92
CA ALA A 103 10.65 3.88 15.07
C ALA A 103 11.09 5.30 14.67
N ALA A 104 10.86 5.71 13.41
CA ALA A 104 11.20 7.05 12.96
C ALA A 104 10.53 8.12 13.82
N PRO A 105 11.16 9.27 14.05
CA PRO A 105 10.54 10.37 14.79
C PRO A 105 9.28 10.84 14.06
N LYS A 106 8.35 11.42 14.82
CA LYS A 106 7.16 12.03 14.22
C LYS A 106 7.58 13.15 13.26
N LEU A 107 6.84 13.30 12.18
CA LEU A 107 7.20 14.24 11.12
C LEU A 107 7.43 15.67 11.60
N PRO A 108 6.59 16.27 12.48
CA PRO A 108 6.87 17.61 13.01
C PRO A 108 8.22 17.73 13.71
N ASP A 109 8.60 16.70 14.48
CA ASP A 109 9.88 16.68 15.20
C ASP A 109 11.06 16.52 14.24
N TYR A 110 10.88 15.70 13.21
CA TYR A 110 11.90 15.50 12.17
C TYR A 110 12.14 16.76 11.35
N LEU A 111 11.07 17.42 10.92
CA LEU A 111 11.17 18.63 10.10
C LEU A 111 11.70 19.82 10.89
N GLY A 112 11.34 19.95 12.18
CA GLY A 112 11.78 21.07 13.01
C GLY A 112 11.52 22.41 12.33
N TYR A 113 12.52 23.28 12.31
CA TYR A 113 12.43 24.59 11.64
C TYR A 113 12.28 24.49 10.14
N PHE A 114 12.69 23.39 9.53
CA PHE A 114 12.57 23.21 8.08
C PHE A 114 11.12 23.22 7.62
N ALA A 115 10.20 22.81 8.48
CA ALA A 115 8.76 22.85 8.19
C ALA A 115 8.27 24.25 7.80
N PHE A 116 8.91 25.29 8.31
CA PHE A 116 8.56 26.68 8.00
C PHE A 116 8.76 27.01 6.52
N PHE A 117 9.71 26.37 5.85
CA PHE A 117 10.07 26.61 4.46
C PHE A 117 9.31 25.75 3.45
N LEU A 118 8.54 24.78 3.91
CA LEU A 118 7.77 23.89 3.05
C LEU A 118 6.30 24.39 2.80
#